data_046cc3237f8a4119fcadfd62594eba54
#
_entry.id   046cc3237f8a4119fcadfd62594eba54
#
_cell.length_a   1.000
_cell.length_b   1.000
_cell.length_c   1.000
_cell.angle_alpha   90.00
_cell.angle_beta   90.00
_cell.angle_gamma   90.00
#
_symmetry.space_group_name_H-M   'P 1'
#
loop_
_entity.id
_entity.type
_entity.pdbx_description
1 polymer ?
#
loop_
_entity_poly.entity_id
_entity_poly.type
_entity_poly.pdbx_seq_one_letter_code
_entity_poly.pdbx_strand_id
1 'polypeptide(L)'
;VHLRLHSEYSVVDGIVRVDDAVDRARADGMPALALTDLGNLFGAVKFHQAARGKGLKPILGADCWLANDEDRDKPFRVLLLVQSRDGYLRLCRWLSRAFLENTHRGRAELSRAWFHEEPTDGLIALSGGPAGDIAQAVLAGNPARAEALAAEWAALFPSRFYIEIQRAGHA
;
A
#
# COMPACT_ATOMS: atom_id res chain seq x y z
N VAL A 1 10.90 -5.95 10.75
CA VAL A 1 10.64 -5.50 9.36
C VAL A 1 9.48 -4.52 9.38
N HIS A 2 9.68 -3.32 8.84
CA HIS A 2 8.58 -2.39 8.58
C HIS A 2 8.05 -2.60 7.16
N LEU A 3 6.72 -2.75 7.05
CA LEU A 3 6.04 -2.99 5.77
C LEU A 3 5.35 -1.73 5.22
N ARG A 4 5.32 -0.64 5.99
CA ARG A 4 4.81 0.68 5.58
C ARG A 4 5.88 1.73 5.86
N LEU A 5 6.31 2.42 4.83
CA LEU A 5 7.25 3.54 4.92
C LEU A 5 6.95 4.51 3.77
N HIS A 6 6.69 5.77 4.11
CA HIS A 6 6.62 6.87 3.17
C HIS A 6 7.93 7.66 3.20
N SER A 7 8.56 7.79 2.05
CA SER A 7 9.82 8.54 1.89
C SER A 7 9.58 9.94 1.35
N GLU A 8 10.68 10.66 1.12
CA GLU A 8 10.70 11.96 0.44
C GLU A 8 10.00 11.97 -0.94
N TYR A 9 9.74 10.80 -1.53
CA TYR A 9 8.99 10.64 -2.77
C TYR A 9 7.46 10.53 -2.56
N SER A 10 7.01 10.37 -1.31
CA SER A 10 5.61 10.49 -0.92
C SER A 10 5.29 11.96 -0.69
N VAL A 11 5.10 12.70 -1.78
CA VAL A 11 5.15 14.18 -1.85
C VAL A 11 4.22 14.88 -0.84
N VAL A 12 3.13 14.23 -0.46
CA VAL A 12 2.10 14.82 0.43
C VAL A 12 2.44 14.65 1.90
N ASP A 13 3.04 13.50 2.29
CA ASP A 13 3.14 13.08 3.69
C ASP A 13 4.50 12.47 4.07
N GLY A 14 5.44 12.38 3.13
CA GLY A 14 6.75 11.78 3.35
C GLY A 14 7.88 12.80 3.49
N ILE A 15 8.69 12.68 4.55
CA ILE A 15 9.88 13.51 4.78
C ILE A 15 11.15 12.69 4.98
N VAL A 16 11.02 11.36 5.09
CA VAL A 16 12.14 10.47 5.38
C VAL A 16 12.96 10.26 4.12
N ARG A 17 14.28 10.51 4.20
CA ARG A 17 15.18 10.22 3.09
C ARG A 17 15.39 8.73 2.96
N VAL A 18 15.40 8.24 1.72
CA VAL A 18 15.57 6.81 1.42
C VAL A 18 16.85 6.25 2.05
N ASP A 19 17.97 6.97 1.92
CA ASP A 19 19.26 6.52 2.43
C ASP A 19 19.27 6.43 3.96
N ASP A 20 18.66 7.40 4.66
CA ASP A 20 18.56 7.43 6.12
C ASP A 20 17.67 6.29 6.64
N ALA A 21 16.56 6.00 5.95
CA ALA A 21 15.68 4.88 6.29
C ALA A 21 16.39 3.52 6.18
N VAL A 22 17.16 3.34 5.10
CA VAL A 22 17.94 2.11 4.88
C VAL A 22 19.05 1.98 5.93
N ASP A 23 19.75 3.07 6.26
CA ASP A 23 20.79 3.06 7.29
C ASP A 23 20.23 2.72 8.67
N ARG A 24 19.09 3.31 9.00
CA ARG A 24 18.41 3.04 10.26
C ARG A 24 17.94 1.59 10.35
N ALA A 25 17.29 1.08 9.30
CA ALA A 25 16.83 -0.31 9.27
C ALA A 25 17.98 -1.30 9.43
N ARG A 26 19.14 -1.02 8.80
CA ARG A 26 20.36 -1.82 8.97
C ARG A 26 20.89 -1.75 10.39
N ALA A 27 21.00 -0.55 10.96
CA ALA A 27 21.47 -0.35 12.34
C ALA A 27 20.58 -1.08 13.36
N ASP A 28 19.28 -1.14 13.12
CA ASP A 28 18.32 -1.87 13.95
C ASP A 28 18.31 -3.40 13.66
N GLY A 29 19.20 -3.91 12.81
CA GLY A 29 19.32 -5.34 12.50
C GLY A 29 18.15 -5.91 11.70
N MET A 30 17.42 -5.08 10.97
CA MET A 30 16.27 -5.55 10.17
C MET A 30 16.77 -6.37 8.97
N PRO A 31 16.17 -7.54 8.67
CA PRO A 31 16.52 -8.32 7.48
C PRO A 31 15.93 -7.76 6.20
N ALA A 32 14.88 -6.94 6.29
CA ALA A 32 14.16 -6.35 5.16
C ALA A 32 13.51 -5.03 5.56
N LEU A 33 13.23 -4.20 4.55
CA LEU A 33 12.45 -2.97 4.68
C LEU A 33 11.55 -2.81 3.47
N ALA A 34 10.33 -2.32 3.65
CA ALA A 34 9.46 -1.95 2.54
C ALA A 34 9.54 -0.43 2.28
N LEU A 35 9.43 -0.05 1.01
CA LEU A 35 9.11 1.32 0.58
C LEU A 35 7.72 1.30 -0.05
N THR A 36 6.83 2.15 0.47
CA THR A 36 5.40 2.16 0.12
C THR A 36 4.87 3.59 0.04
N ASP A 37 5.51 4.39 -0.82
CA ASP A 37 5.12 5.79 -1.03
C ASP A 37 3.66 5.90 -1.49
N LEU A 38 3.02 7.01 -1.16
CA LEU A 38 1.62 7.25 -1.45
C LEU A 38 1.36 7.43 -2.94
N GLY A 39 0.66 6.46 -3.53
CA GLY A 39 0.19 6.48 -4.91
C GLY A 39 1.27 6.45 -5.97
N ASN A 40 2.52 6.11 -5.63
CA ASN A 40 3.61 6.10 -6.60
C ASN A 40 4.73 5.10 -6.27
N LEU A 41 5.66 4.94 -7.23
CA LEU A 41 6.86 4.10 -7.11
C LEU A 41 8.13 4.92 -7.48
N PHE A 42 8.11 6.24 -7.32
CA PHE A 42 9.20 7.12 -7.79
C PHE A 42 10.53 6.82 -7.07
N GLY A 43 10.48 6.51 -5.77
CA GLY A 43 11.65 6.13 -4.98
C GLY A 43 12.15 4.71 -5.19
N ALA A 44 11.44 3.85 -5.92
CA ALA A 44 11.68 2.40 -5.96
C ALA A 44 13.09 2.03 -6.41
N VAL A 45 13.61 2.64 -7.47
CA VAL A 45 14.95 2.33 -8.00
C VAL A 45 16.04 2.75 -7.01
N LYS A 46 15.97 3.99 -6.50
CA LYS A 46 16.91 4.50 -5.50
C LYS A 46 16.90 3.62 -4.25
N PHE A 47 15.73 3.30 -3.73
CA PHE A 47 15.56 2.44 -2.56
C PHE A 47 16.13 1.04 -2.79
N HIS A 48 15.80 0.41 -3.92
CA HIS A 48 16.30 -0.92 -4.24
C HIS A 48 17.82 -0.96 -4.28
N GLN A 49 18.47 0.01 -4.92
CA GLN A 49 19.93 0.11 -5.00
C GLN A 49 20.55 0.33 -3.62
N ALA A 50 20.03 1.28 -2.83
CA ALA A 50 20.53 1.59 -1.50
C ALA A 50 20.41 0.38 -0.56
N ALA A 51 19.26 -0.28 -0.52
CA ALA A 51 19.01 -1.44 0.34
C ALA A 51 19.91 -2.63 -0.05
N ARG A 52 19.97 -2.97 -1.34
CA ARG A 52 20.83 -4.07 -1.84
C ARG A 52 22.30 -3.79 -1.57
N GLY A 53 22.76 -2.56 -1.78
CA GLY A 53 24.16 -2.16 -1.49
C GLY A 53 24.56 -2.31 -0.03
N LYS A 54 23.59 -2.28 0.90
CA LYS A 54 23.79 -2.42 2.35
C LYS A 54 23.39 -3.79 2.90
N GLY A 55 23.07 -4.77 2.02
CA GLY A 55 22.71 -6.13 2.41
C GLY A 55 21.31 -6.26 3.01
N LEU A 56 20.45 -5.27 2.84
CA LEU A 56 19.06 -5.28 3.28
C LEU A 56 18.14 -5.77 2.13
N LYS A 57 17.17 -6.64 2.42
CA LYS A 57 16.20 -7.07 1.41
C LYS A 57 15.18 -5.96 1.15
N PRO A 58 15.14 -5.35 -0.07
CA PRO A 58 14.11 -4.38 -0.41
C PRO A 58 12.78 -5.08 -0.69
N ILE A 59 11.70 -4.53 -0.14
CA ILE A 59 10.33 -4.87 -0.49
C ILE A 59 9.73 -3.63 -1.15
N LEU A 60 9.26 -3.75 -2.38
CA LEU A 60 8.61 -2.66 -3.10
C LEU A 60 7.10 -2.74 -2.91
N GLY A 61 6.45 -1.60 -2.83
CA GLY A 61 5.01 -1.50 -2.73
C GLY A 61 4.54 -0.07 -2.91
N ALA A 62 3.25 0.14 -2.81
CA ALA A 62 2.64 1.46 -2.76
C ALA A 62 1.48 1.46 -1.77
N ASP A 63 1.37 2.52 -1.01
CA ASP A 63 0.17 2.85 -0.28
C ASP A 63 -0.77 3.58 -1.24
N CYS A 64 -1.96 3.03 -1.48
CA CYS A 64 -2.84 3.48 -2.54
C CYS A 64 -4.14 4.05 -1.98
N TRP A 65 -4.61 5.13 -2.60
CA TRP A 65 -5.99 5.52 -2.45
C TRP A 65 -6.89 4.49 -3.15
N LEU A 66 -7.98 4.12 -2.48
CA LEU A 66 -9.02 3.27 -3.01
C LEU A 66 -10.32 4.07 -3.08
N ALA A 67 -10.90 4.15 -4.26
CA ALA A 67 -12.15 4.87 -4.45
C ALA A 67 -13.25 4.34 -3.51
N ASN A 68 -13.97 5.26 -2.90
CA ASN A 68 -15.18 4.99 -2.14
C ASN A 68 -16.37 5.38 -3.02
N ASP A 69 -17.07 4.41 -3.56
CA ASP A 69 -18.18 4.65 -4.49
C ASP A 69 -19.41 5.30 -3.81
N GLU A 70 -19.51 5.19 -2.47
CA GLU A 70 -20.56 5.83 -1.68
C GLU A 70 -20.24 7.33 -1.41
N ASP A 71 -18.96 7.67 -1.23
CA ASP A 71 -18.53 9.04 -0.97
C ASP A 71 -17.07 9.24 -1.47
N ARG A 72 -16.91 9.72 -2.69
CA ARG A 72 -15.59 9.96 -3.31
C ARG A 72 -14.71 10.96 -2.53
N ASP A 73 -15.30 11.76 -1.64
CA ASP A 73 -14.54 12.68 -0.80
C ASP A 73 -13.88 11.98 0.40
N LYS A 74 -14.32 10.77 0.71
CA LYS A 74 -13.79 9.91 1.78
C LYS A 74 -13.22 8.60 1.23
N PRO A 75 -12.14 8.64 0.44
CA PRO A 75 -11.52 7.45 -0.10
C PRO A 75 -10.94 6.59 1.02
N PHE A 76 -10.81 5.31 0.75
CA PHE A 76 -10.11 4.39 1.61
C PHE A 76 -8.62 4.28 1.25
N ARG A 77 -7.89 3.46 2.01
CA ARG A 77 -6.50 3.11 1.75
C ARG A 77 -6.37 1.60 1.61
N VAL A 78 -5.45 1.19 0.76
CA VAL A 78 -4.98 -0.19 0.64
C VAL A 78 -3.48 -0.16 0.39
N LEU A 79 -2.73 -1.02 1.06
CA LEU A 79 -1.30 -1.12 0.83
C LEU A 79 -1.04 -2.37 -0.01
N LEU A 80 -0.36 -2.18 -1.14
CA LEU A 80 0.00 -3.26 -2.06
C LEU A 80 1.51 -3.48 -2.03
N LEU A 81 1.94 -4.71 -1.71
CA LEU A 81 3.34 -5.11 -1.71
C LEU A 81 3.62 -6.04 -2.90
N VAL A 82 4.76 -5.84 -3.52
CA VAL A 82 5.21 -6.62 -4.68
C VAL A 82 5.83 -7.94 -4.22
N GLN A 83 5.33 -9.04 -4.74
CA GLN A 83 5.84 -10.39 -4.51
C GLN A 83 6.60 -10.95 -5.72
N SER A 84 6.25 -10.51 -6.94
CA SER A 84 6.86 -10.97 -8.19
C SER A 84 7.02 -9.84 -9.20
N ARG A 85 7.79 -10.09 -10.28
CA ARG A 85 7.93 -9.15 -11.40
C ARG A 85 6.59 -8.82 -12.04
N ASP A 86 5.72 -9.81 -12.22
CA ASP A 86 4.40 -9.59 -12.84
C ASP A 86 3.50 -8.75 -11.94
N GLY A 87 3.57 -8.97 -10.61
CA GLY A 87 2.93 -8.09 -9.63
C GLY A 87 3.45 -6.66 -9.70
N TYR A 88 4.75 -6.45 -9.85
CA TYR A 88 5.33 -5.12 -10.04
C TYR A 88 4.77 -4.42 -11.28
N LEU A 89 4.77 -5.09 -12.42
CA LEU A 89 4.25 -4.54 -13.68
C LEU A 89 2.75 -4.24 -13.59
N ARG A 90 2.01 -5.07 -12.87
CA ARG A 90 0.57 -4.85 -12.60
C ARG A 90 0.35 -3.62 -11.75
N LEU A 91 1.09 -3.49 -10.64
CA LEU A 91 1.01 -2.31 -9.79
C LEU A 91 1.34 -1.04 -10.56
N CYS A 92 2.38 -1.05 -11.41
CA CYS A 92 2.69 0.08 -12.30
C CYS A 92 1.52 0.43 -13.22
N ARG A 93 0.85 -0.58 -13.84
CA ARG A 93 -0.32 -0.33 -14.71
C ARG A 93 -1.49 0.27 -13.93
N TRP A 94 -1.81 -0.29 -12.77
CA TRP A 94 -2.91 0.22 -11.94
C TRP A 94 -2.67 1.64 -11.44
N LEU A 95 -1.45 1.96 -11.00
CA LEU A 95 -1.08 3.32 -10.62
C LEU A 95 -1.19 4.28 -11.83
N SER A 96 -0.67 3.89 -13.00
CA SER A 96 -0.79 4.69 -14.23
C SER A 96 -2.25 4.89 -14.61
N ARG A 97 -3.07 3.84 -14.58
CA ARG A 97 -4.51 3.92 -14.87
C ARG A 97 -5.22 4.85 -13.88
N ALA A 98 -4.86 4.81 -12.59
CA ALA A 98 -5.44 5.71 -11.58
C ALA A 98 -5.15 7.19 -11.90
N PHE A 99 -3.92 7.52 -12.31
CA PHE A 99 -3.56 8.87 -12.70
C PHE A 99 -4.22 9.33 -13.99
N LEU A 100 -4.43 8.44 -14.95
CA LEU A 100 -4.99 8.78 -16.27
C LEU A 100 -6.52 8.80 -16.28
N GLU A 101 -7.17 7.91 -15.54
CA GLU A 101 -8.59 7.63 -15.70
C GLU A 101 -9.42 7.84 -14.42
N ASN A 102 -8.81 7.86 -13.23
CA ASN A 102 -9.57 7.86 -11.96
C ASN A 102 -9.00 8.83 -10.92
N THR A 103 -8.78 10.08 -11.32
CA THR A 103 -8.38 11.12 -10.38
C THR A 103 -9.60 11.82 -9.77
N HIS A 104 -9.55 12.07 -8.46
CA HIS A 104 -10.54 12.87 -7.75
C HIS A 104 -9.85 13.83 -6.79
N ARG A 105 -10.10 15.14 -6.91
CA ARG A 105 -9.48 16.21 -6.09
C ARG A 105 -7.95 16.09 -5.99
N GLY A 106 -7.29 15.74 -7.09
CA GLY A 106 -5.83 15.59 -7.16
C GLY A 106 -5.30 14.26 -6.60
N ARG A 107 -6.15 13.33 -6.17
CA ARG A 107 -5.77 11.98 -5.77
C ARG A 107 -6.00 11.00 -6.91
N ALA A 108 -4.99 10.22 -7.23
CA ALA A 108 -5.12 9.07 -8.12
C ALA A 108 -5.61 7.86 -7.31
N GLU A 109 -6.82 7.40 -7.57
CA GLU A 109 -7.50 6.37 -6.79
C GLU A 109 -7.61 5.08 -7.58
N LEU A 110 -7.27 3.93 -6.96
CA LEU A 110 -7.58 2.62 -7.52
C LEU A 110 -9.08 2.37 -7.43
N SER A 111 -9.66 1.71 -8.42
CA SER A 111 -11.04 1.20 -8.33
C SER A 111 -11.03 -0.24 -7.85
N ARG A 112 -11.95 -0.59 -6.95
CA ARG A 112 -12.14 -1.98 -6.50
C ARG A 112 -12.51 -2.91 -7.67
N ALA A 113 -13.24 -2.41 -8.65
CA ALA A 113 -13.61 -3.17 -9.84
C ALA A 113 -12.39 -3.74 -10.59
N TRP A 114 -11.27 -3.02 -10.59
CA TRP A 114 -10.07 -3.49 -11.30
C TRP A 114 -9.48 -4.77 -10.72
N PHE A 115 -9.65 -5.01 -9.42
CA PHE A 115 -9.22 -6.25 -8.76
C PHE A 115 -10.09 -7.46 -9.14
N HIS A 116 -11.30 -7.22 -9.66
CA HIS A 116 -12.15 -8.25 -10.23
C HIS A 116 -11.89 -8.46 -11.74
N GLU A 117 -11.48 -7.41 -12.44
CA GLU A 117 -11.20 -7.43 -13.89
C GLU A 117 -9.87 -8.11 -14.22
N GLU A 118 -8.87 -7.94 -13.35
CA GLU A 118 -7.51 -8.40 -13.58
C GLU A 118 -7.02 -9.32 -12.45
N PRO A 119 -6.17 -10.33 -12.76
CA PRO A 119 -5.57 -11.18 -11.72
C PRO A 119 -4.76 -10.34 -10.71
N THR A 120 -4.80 -10.72 -9.44
CA THR A 120 -4.04 -10.06 -8.37
C THR A 120 -2.72 -10.77 -8.03
N ASP A 121 -2.37 -11.82 -8.80
CA ASP A 121 -1.18 -12.63 -8.56
C ASP A 121 0.11 -11.79 -8.56
N GLY A 122 1.02 -12.15 -7.66
CA GLY A 122 2.29 -11.44 -7.50
C GLY A 122 2.19 -10.16 -6.67
N LEU A 123 1.01 -9.87 -6.09
CA LEU A 123 0.81 -8.80 -5.11
C LEU A 123 0.28 -9.36 -3.80
N ILE A 124 0.66 -8.73 -2.71
CA ILE A 124 0.11 -8.92 -1.36
C ILE A 124 -0.65 -7.65 -1.02
N ALA A 125 -1.86 -7.77 -0.49
CA ALA A 125 -2.66 -6.64 -0.03
C ALA A 125 -2.73 -6.59 1.50
N LEU A 126 -2.58 -5.40 2.07
CA LEU A 126 -2.84 -5.10 3.47
C LEU A 126 -4.03 -4.15 3.57
N SER A 127 -4.84 -4.29 4.61
CA SER A 127 -6.14 -3.62 4.76
C SER A 127 -6.08 -2.09 4.91
N GLY A 128 -4.92 -1.46 4.78
CA GLY A 128 -4.78 0.00 4.82
C GLY A 128 -4.82 0.62 6.22
N GLY A 129 -4.76 -0.20 7.27
CA GLY A 129 -4.79 0.27 8.65
C GLY A 129 -6.08 1.03 9.00
N PRO A 130 -6.01 2.08 9.83
CA PRO A 130 -7.20 2.84 10.25
C PRO A 130 -7.97 3.51 9.11
N ALA A 131 -7.29 3.83 8.01
CA ALA A 131 -7.90 4.47 6.84
C ALA A 131 -8.44 3.47 5.80
N GLY A 132 -8.29 2.16 6.04
CA GLY A 132 -8.86 1.12 5.18
C GLY A 132 -10.36 0.96 5.37
N ASP A 133 -11.02 0.41 4.37
CA ASP A 133 -12.48 0.21 4.33
C ASP A 133 -12.98 -0.68 5.48
N ILE A 134 -12.25 -1.75 5.80
CA ILE A 134 -12.61 -2.66 6.91
C ILE A 134 -12.57 -1.92 8.25
N ALA A 135 -11.49 -1.17 8.51
CA ALA A 135 -11.36 -0.42 9.76
C ALA A 135 -12.42 0.68 9.85
N GLN A 136 -12.72 1.37 8.76
CA GLN A 136 -13.78 2.38 8.71
C GLN A 136 -15.17 1.76 8.97
N ALA A 137 -15.44 0.57 8.48
CA ALA A 137 -16.69 -0.15 8.79
C ALA A 137 -16.79 -0.52 10.27
N VAL A 138 -15.67 -0.96 10.90
CA VAL A 138 -15.63 -1.22 12.36
C VAL A 138 -15.88 0.05 13.15
N LEU A 139 -15.20 1.15 12.80
CA LEU A 139 -15.34 2.45 13.48
C LEU A 139 -16.76 3.02 13.34
N ALA A 140 -17.43 2.73 12.23
CA ALA A 140 -18.84 3.07 12.02
C ALA A 140 -19.84 2.16 12.78
N GLY A 141 -19.35 1.21 13.57
CA GLY A 141 -20.19 0.28 14.32
C GLY A 141 -20.90 -0.77 13.44
N ASN A 142 -20.35 -1.07 12.25
CA ASN A 142 -20.93 -2.05 11.33
C ASN A 142 -20.01 -3.28 11.15
N PRO A 143 -19.98 -4.19 12.13
CA PRO A 143 -19.10 -5.37 12.07
C PRO A 143 -19.49 -6.33 10.93
N ALA A 144 -20.76 -6.45 10.60
CA ALA A 144 -21.20 -7.31 9.49
C ALA A 144 -20.63 -6.84 8.15
N ARG A 145 -20.59 -5.52 7.91
CA ARG A 145 -19.95 -4.96 6.71
C ARG A 145 -18.43 -5.19 6.73
N ALA A 146 -17.81 -5.01 7.89
CA ALA A 146 -16.36 -5.25 8.03
C ALA A 146 -15.99 -6.70 7.70
N GLU A 147 -16.80 -7.66 8.16
CA GLU A 147 -16.62 -9.09 7.86
C GLU A 147 -16.82 -9.39 6.37
N ALA A 148 -17.86 -8.82 5.75
CA ALA A 148 -18.12 -8.98 4.31
C ALA A 148 -16.96 -8.41 3.48
N LEU A 149 -16.43 -7.22 3.81
CA LEU A 149 -15.29 -6.61 3.14
C LEU A 149 -14.02 -7.47 3.32
N ALA A 150 -13.78 -8.01 4.51
CA ALA A 150 -12.63 -8.87 4.76
C ALA A 150 -12.71 -10.17 3.93
N ALA A 151 -13.91 -10.76 3.81
CA ALA A 151 -14.13 -11.93 2.96
C ALA A 151 -13.92 -11.62 1.47
N GLU A 152 -14.40 -10.48 0.99
CA GLU A 152 -14.16 -10.02 -0.39
C GLU A 152 -12.65 -9.85 -0.67
N TRP A 153 -11.93 -9.15 0.20
CA TRP A 153 -10.49 -8.98 0.05
C TRP A 153 -9.73 -10.31 0.07
N ALA A 154 -10.13 -11.24 0.94
CA ALA A 154 -9.53 -12.58 1.00
C ALA A 154 -9.78 -13.38 -0.29
N ALA A 155 -10.95 -13.20 -0.91
CA ALA A 155 -11.26 -13.82 -2.21
C ALA A 155 -10.46 -13.20 -3.36
N LEU A 156 -10.27 -11.87 -3.36
CA LEU A 156 -9.48 -11.14 -4.37
C LEU A 156 -7.97 -11.46 -4.28
N PHE A 157 -7.45 -11.68 -3.08
CA PHE A 157 -6.04 -11.99 -2.82
C PHE A 157 -5.89 -13.31 -2.04
N PRO A 158 -6.18 -14.48 -2.62
CA PRO A 158 -6.16 -15.77 -1.92
C PRO A 158 -4.81 -16.02 -1.25
N SER A 159 -4.81 -16.22 0.08
CA SER A 159 -3.61 -16.41 0.92
C SER A 159 -2.58 -15.26 0.86
N ARG A 160 -2.98 -14.08 0.36
CA ARG A 160 -2.12 -12.90 0.18
C ARG A 160 -2.79 -11.61 0.65
N PHE A 161 -3.86 -11.71 1.41
CA PHE A 161 -4.51 -10.59 2.11
C PHE A 161 -4.22 -10.66 3.61
N TYR A 162 -3.90 -9.53 4.23
CA TYR A 162 -3.64 -9.43 5.66
C TYR A 162 -4.29 -8.19 6.25
N ILE A 163 -4.81 -8.32 7.47
CA ILE A 163 -5.28 -7.19 8.27
C ILE A 163 -4.05 -6.47 8.84
N GLU A 164 -3.97 -5.17 8.58
CA GLU A 164 -2.90 -4.31 9.09
C GLU A 164 -3.33 -3.71 10.44
N ILE A 165 -2.49 -3.91 11.45
CA ILE A 165 -2.65 -3.31 12.77
C ILE A 165 -1.49 -2.33 13.00
N GLN A 166 -1.81 -1.08 13.28
CA GLN A 166 -0.83 -0.04 13.58
C GLN A 166 -0.87 0.30 15.08
N ARG A 167 0.33 0.40 15.69
CA ARG A 167 0.52 0.85 17.08
C ARG A 167 1.40 2.09 17.08
N ALA A 168 0.90 3.18 16.51
CA ALA A 168 1.67 4.42 16.34
C ALA A 168 1.44 5.44 17.48
N GLY A 169 0.82 5.05 18.58
CA GLY A 169 0.62 5.94 19.74
C GLY A 169 -0.40 7.05 19.50
N HIS A 170 -1.36 6.84 18.63
CA HIS A 170 -2.51 7.72 18.51
C HIS A 170 -3.34 7.62 19.79
N ALA A 171 -3.47 8.75 20.51
CA ALA A 171 -4.33 8.88 21.68
C ALA A 171 -5.80 8.89 21.27
#